data_763fcb0fbebfdd5d23d80ae368f63fde
#
_entry.id   763fcb0fbebfdd5d23d80ae368f63fde
#
_cell.length_a   1.000
_cell.length_b   1.000
_cell.length_c   1.000
_cell.angle_alpha   90.00
_cell.angle_beta   90.00
_cell.angle_gamma   90.00
#
_symmetry.space_group_name_H-M   'P 1'
#
loop_
_entity.id
_entity.type
_entity.pdbx_description
1 polymer ?
#
loop_
_entity_poly.entity_id
_entity_poly.type
_entity_poly.pdbx_seq_one_letter_code
_entity_poly.pdbx_strand_id
1 'polypeptide(L)'
;HEVNQKVIAFIDQIVAECGKPKHDYVSFAVPEELFEAIQKIVTPEEMEVAVFTDDKQTREENIRKITEKLEEAFADNEEWLAKLGEAVYQYQKKVVRKMILKDHKRPDGRAIEEIRPLAAEIDLIPRVHGSAMFTRGQTQICTITTLAPLSEAQKVDGLDESETSKRYMHHYNFPSYSVGETRPSRGPGRREIGHGALAERALVPVLPSEEEFPYAIRTVSETFESNGSTSQASVCASSMSLM
;
A
#
# COMPACT_ATOMS: atom_id res chain seq x y z
N HIS A 1 3.05 -16.95 -19.48
CA HIS A 1 1.80 -16.81 -20.25
C HIS A 1 1.31 -18.15 -20.80
N GLU A 2 2.13 -18.92 -21.50
CA GLU A 2 1.78 -20.24 -22.10
C GLU A 2 1.27 -21.24 -21.05
N VAL A 3 1.93 -21.36 -19.89
CA VAL A 3 1.50 -22.21 -18.79
C VAL A 3 0.12 -21.80 -18.27
N ASN A 4 -0.09 -20.49 -18.09
CA ASN A 4 -1.38 -19.96 -17.65
C ASN A 4 -2.50 -20.28 -18.65
N GLN A 5 -2.23 -20.23 -19.97
CA GLN A 5 -3.23 -20.61 -21.00
C GLN A 5 -3.63 -22.07 -20.90
N LYS A 6 -2.68 -22.97 -20.59
CA LYS A 6 -3.02 -24.40 -20.37
C LYS A 6 -3.91 -24.59 -19.14
N VAL A 7 -3.63 -23.87 -18.05
CA VAL A 7 -4.46 -23.91 -16.83
C VAL A 7 -5.88 -23.36 -17.11
N ILE A 8 -5.98 -22.24 -17.82
CA ILE A 8 -7.27 -21.65 -18.22
C ILE A 8 -8.06 -22.63 -19.07
N ALA A 9 -7.46 -23.22 -20.12
CA ALA A 9 -8.13 -24.21 -20.96
C ALA A 9 -8.63 -25.43 -20.18
N PHE A 10 -7.87 -25.89 -19.20
CA PHE A 10 -8.29 -26.97 -18.30
C PHE A 10 -9.50 -26.57 -17.42
N ILE A 11 -9.48 -25.37 -16.86
CA ILE A 11 -10.59 -24.83 -16.10
C ILE A 11 -11.85 -24.70 -16.97
N ASP A 12 -11.69 -24.21 -18.21
CA ASP A 12 -12.81 -24.07 -19.16
C ASP A 12 -13.46 -25.42 -19.48
N GLN A 13 -12.66 -26.50 -19.59
CA GLN A 13 -13.21 -27.87 -19.73
C GLN A 13 -14.05 -28.29 -18.51
N ILE A 14 -13.55 -28.06 -17.30
CA ILE A 14 -14.29 -28.35 -16.07
C ILE A 14 -15.61 -27.55 -16.03
N VAL A 15 -15.55 -26.26 -16.39
CA VAL A 15 -16.74 -25.41 -16.43
C VAL A 15 -17.75 -25.90 -17.46
N ALA A 16 -17.31 -26.37 -18.64
CA ALA A 16 -18.20 -26.91 -19.65
C ALA A 16 -18.89 -28.21 -19.21
N GLU A 17 -18.22 -29.05 -18.43
CA GLU A 17 -18.76 -30.35 -17.97
C GLU A 17 -19.65 -30.26 -16.73
N CYS A 18 -19.28 -29.44 -15.75
CA CYS A 18 -19.93 -29.38 -14.45
C CYS A 18 -20.19 -27.97 -13.91
N GLY A 19 -19.95 -26.94 -14.72
CA GLY A 19 -20.20 -25.55 -14.33
C GLY A 19 -21.67 -25.27 -14.08
N LYS A 20 -21.94 -24.35 -13.14
CA LYS A 20 -23.30 -23.87 -12.84
C LYS A 20 -23.47 -22.46 -13.37
N PRO A 21 -24.71 -22.05 -13.71
CA PRO A 21 -24.98 -20.65 -14.03
C PRO A 21 -24.48 -19.72 -12.91
N LYS A 22 -23.86 -18.62 -13.28
CA LYS A 22 -23.43 -17.60 -12.31
C LYS A 22 -24.67 -16.95 -11.70
N HIS A 23 -24.56 -16.59 -10.42
CA HIS A 23 -25.61 -15.83 -9.76
C HIS A 23 -25.68 -14.41 -10.31
N ASP A 24 -26.89 -13.89 -10.40
CA ASP A 24 -27.09 -12.46 -10.67
C ASP A 24 -26.59 -11.64 -9.48
N TYR A 25 -26.07 -10.46 -9.77
CA TYR A 25 -25.61 -9.52 -8.73
C TYR A 25 -26.04 -8.10 -9.08
N VAL A 26 -26.25 -7.30 -8.07
CA VAL A 26 -26.51 -5.86 -8.22
C VAL A 26 -25.15 -5.17 -8.28
N SER A 27 -24.89 -4.50 -9.40
CA SER A 27 -23.66 -3.72 -9.58
C SER A 27 -23.67 -2.50 -8.67
N PHE A 28 -22.55 -2.27 -7.94
CA PHE A 28 -22.33 -1.03 -7.18
C PHE A 28 -21.65 0.07 -8.03
N ALA A 29 -21.63 -0.09 -9.35
CA ALA A 29 -21.07 0.91 -10.25
C ALA A 29 -21.75 2.27 -10.07
N VAL A 30 -20.98 3.34 -10.23
CA VAL A 30 -21.48 4.71 -10.17
C VAL A 30 -22.40 4.95 -11.37
N PRO A 31 -23.66 5.41 -11.16
CA PRO A 31 -24.54 5.81 -12.25
C PRO A 31 -23.93 6.99 -13.03
N GLU A 32 -24.08 6.98 -14.35
CA GLU A 32 -23.58 8.05 -15.21
C GLU A 32 -24.25 9.39 -14.87
N GLU A 33 -25.54 9.34 -14.55
CA GLU A 33 -26.33 10.50 -14.12
C GLU A 33 -25.76 11.18 -12.86
N LEU A 34 -25.36 10.39 -11.86
CA LEU A 34 -24.70 10.90 -10.66
C LEU A 34 -23.35 11.54 -11.02
N PHE A 35 -22.57 10.88 -11.88
CA PHE A 35 -21.27 11.38 -12.29
C PHE A 35 -21.37 12.70 -13.06
N GLU A 36 -22.37 12.86 -13.94
CA GLU A 36 -22.67 14.11 -14.62
C GLU A 36 -23.18 15.21 -13.67
N ALA A 37 -24.02 14.84 -12.69
CA ALA A 37 -24.53 15.77 -11.69
C ALA A 37 -23.40 16.37 -10.84
N ILE A 38 -22.45 15.54 -10.42
CA ILE A 38 -21.26 16.00 -9.70
C ILE A 38 -20.47 17.02 -10.52
N GLN A 39 -20.24 16.75 -11.81
CA GLN A 39 -19.48 17.64 -12.69
C GLN A 39 -20.17 19.00 -12.95
N LYS A 40 -21.48 19.09 -12.75
CA LYS A 40 -22.22 20.37 -12.83
C LYS A 40 -22.08 21.23 -11.57
N ILE A 41 -21.85 20.59 -10.41
CA ILE A 41 -21.72 21.27 -9.10
C ILE A 41 -20.26 21.60 -8.79
N VAL A 42 -19.36 20.67 -9.11
CA VAL A 42 -17.91 20.80 -8.88
C VAL A 42 -17.19 20.80 -10.22
N THR A 43 -16.63 21.94 -10.60
CA THR A 43 -15.94 22.07 -11.87
C THR A 43 -14.58 21.32 -11.85
N PRO A 44 -14.04 20.96 -13.03
CA PRO A 44 -12.70 20.36 -13.10
C PRO A 44 -11.62 21.24 -12.46
N GLU A 45 -11.74 22.56 -12.58
CA GLU A 45 -10.82 23.54 -12.01
C GLU A 45 -10.90 23.55 -10.48
N GLU A 46 -12.11 23.49 -9.91
CA GLU A 46 -12.32 23.39 -8.46
C GLU A 46 -11.72 22.09 -7.90
N MET A 47 -11.91 20.96 -8.59
CA MET A 47 -11.30 19.69 -8.22
C MET A 47 -9.77 19.73 -8.36
N GLU A 48 -9.23 20.34 -9.42
CA GLU A 48 -7.80 20.51 -9.61
C GLU A 48 -7.16 21.30 -8.46
N VAL A 49 -7.76 22.41 -8.06
CA VAL A 49 -7.31 23.22 -6.92
C VAL A 49 -7.32 22.40 -5.62
N ALA A 50 -8.33 21.58 -5.42
CA ALA A 50 -8.47 20.77 -4.22
C ALA A 50 -7.39 19.68 -4.12
N VAL A 51 -6.96 19.10 -5.23
CA VAL A 51 -5.95 18.03 -5.25
C VAL A 51 -4.51 18.54 -5.39
N PHE A 52 -4.30 19.78 -5.84
CA PHE A 52 -2.98 20.35 -6.12
C PHE A 52 -2.34 20.90 -4.84
N THR A 53 -1.72 20.01 -4.09
CA THR A 53 -0.94 20.31 -2.88
C THR A 53 0.03 19.16 -2.60
N ASP A 54 1.20 19.48 -2.07
CA ASP A 54 2.21 18.52 -1.61
C ASP A 54 1.84 17.90 -0.26
N ASP A 55 1.04 18.60 0.55
CA ASP A 55 0.58 18.11 1.85
C ASP A 55 -0.64 17.18 1.71
N LYS A 56 -0.49 15.96 2.24
CA LYS A 56 -1.53 14.93 2.19
C LYS A 56 -2.77 15.31 2.99
N GLN A 57 -2.60 15.86 4.21
CA GLN A 57 -3.72 16.17 5.09
C GLN A 57 -4.56 17.30 4.52
N THR A 58 -3.93 18.34 4.01
CA THR A 58 -4.59 19.46 3.33
C THR A 58 -5.39 18.98 2.12
N ARG A 59 -4.83 18.04 1.33
CA ARG A 59 -5.55 17.45 0.19
C ARG A 59 -6.78 16.68 0.62
N GLU A 60 -6.66 15.83 1.64
CA GLU A 60 -7.79 15.06 2.16
C GLU A 60 -8.89 15.97 2.72
N GLU A 61 -8.53 17.04 3.40
CA GLU A 61 -9.48 18.03 3.90
C GLU A 61 -10.20 18.79 2.76
N ASN A 62 -9.48 19.18 1.72
CA ASN A 62 -10.07 19.84 0.56
C ASN A 62 -11.07 18.90 -0.15
N ILE A 63 -10.73 17.63 -0.33
CA ILE A 63 -11.66 16.64 -0.92
C ILE A 63 -12.86 16.41 -0.02
N ARG A 64 -12.68 16.40 1.32
CA ARG A 64 -13.77 16.27 2.28
C ARG A 64 -14.77 17.43 2.14
N LYS A 65 -14.29 18.68 2.02
CA LYS A 65 -15.15 19.86 1.81
C LYS A 65 -15.97 19.73 0.51
N ILE A 66 -15.36 19.22 -0.57
CA ILE A 66 -16.08 18.94 -1.82
C ILE A 66 -17.15 17.86 -1.59
N THR A 67 -16.84 16.81 -0.86
CA THR A 67 -17.77 15.72 -0.57
C THR A 67 -18.95 16.24 0.26
N GLU A 68 -18.70 17.00 1.32
CA GLU A 68 -19.72 17.63 2.16
C GLU A 68 -20.67 18.53 1.33
N LYS A 69 -20.12 19.36 0.46
CA LYS A 69 -20.92 20.20 -0.50
C LYS A 69 -21.84 19.36 -1.37
N LEU A 70 -21.36 18.19 -1.82
CA LEU A 70 -22.16 17.29 -2.66
C LEU A 70 -23.18 16.49 -1.84
N GLU A 71 -22.87 16.12 -0.60
CA GLU A 71 -23.81 15.49 0.34
C GLU A 71 -25.00 16.41 0.63
N GLU A 72 -24.75 17.71 0.85
CA GLU A 72 -25.80 18.70 1.00
C GLU A 72 -26.66 18.86 -0.26
N ALA A 73 -26.01 18.86 -1.43
CA ALA A 73 -26.70 19.02 -2.71
C ALA A 73 -27.57 17.81 -3.10
N PHE A 74 -27.22 16.62 -2.64
CA PHE A 74 -27.93 15.36 -2.93
C PHE A 74 -28.65 14.78 -1.72
N ALA A 75 -28.91 15.59 -0.68
CA ALA A 75 -29.49 15.12 0.59
C ALA A 75 -30.81 14.35 0.44
N ASP A 76 -31.60 14.64 -0.60
CA ASP A 76 -32.87 14.00 -0.89
C ASP A 76 -32.75 12.67 -1.67
N ASN A 77 -31.53 12.24 -2.02
CA ASN A 77 -31.31 11.04 -2.85
C ASN A 77 -30.38 10.03 -2.16
N GLU A 78 -30.96 9.16 -1.35
CA GLU A 78 -30.22 8.13 -0.59
C GLU A 78 -29.40 7.18 -1.47
N GLU A 79 -29.87 6.83 -2.68
CA GLU A 79 -29.14 5.97 -3.60
C GLU A 79 -27.85 6.65 -4.09
N TRP A 80 -27.91 7.93 -4.39
CA TRP A 80 -26.75 8.70 -4.80
C TRP A 80 -25.76 8.91 -3.64
N LEU A 81 -26.28 9.21 -2.45
CA LEU A 81 -25.44 9.35 -1.26
C LEU A 81 -24.65 8.08 -0.96
N ALA A 82 -25.25 6.90 -1.09
CA ALA A 82 -24.57 5.62 -0.89
C ALA A 82 -23.39 5.39 -1.84
N LYS A 83 -23.40 6.00 -3.03
CA LYS A 83 -22.38 5.86 -4.08
C LYS A 83 -21.48 7.09 -4.23
N LEU A 84 -21.76 8.15 -3.47
CA LEU A 84 -21.12 9.46 -3.65
C LEU A 84 -19.61 9.41 -3.45
N GLY A 85 -19.13 8.72 -2.42
CA GLY A 85 -17.70 8.60 -2.15
C GLY A 85 -16.92 7.99 -3.32
N GLU A 86 -17.44 6.92 -3.93
CA GLU A 86 -16.84 6.30 -5.11
C GLU A 86 -16.92 7.23 -6.34
N ALA A 87 -18.03 7.94 -6.50
CA ALA A 87 -18.22 8.88 -7.61
C ALA A 87 -17.23 10.05 -7.54
N VAL A 88 -17.05 10.65 -6.36
CA VAL A 88 -16.04 11.70 -6.11
C VAL A 88 -14.64 11.19 -6.38
N TYR A 89 -14.31 9.96 -5.91
CA TYR A 89 -13.03 9.36 -6.16
C TYR A 89 -12.76 9.13 -7.65
N GLN A 90 -13.73 8.65 -8.42
CA GLN A 90 -13.60 8.49 -9.87
C GLN A 90 -13.43 9.85 -10.58
N TYR A 91 -14.13 10.87 -10.11
CA TYR A 91 -13.97 12.21 -10.66
C TYR A 91 -12.59 12.80 -10.37
N GLN A 92 -12.11 12.68 -9.13
CA GLN A 92 -10.74 13.03 -8.75
C GLN A 92 -9.70 12.33 -9.64
N LYS A 93 -9.86 11.02 -9.85
CA LYS A 93 -8.97 10.25 -10.74
C LYS A 93 -8.96 10.82 -12.17
N LYS A 94 -10.12 11.17 -12.71
CA LYS A 94 -10.26 11.72 -14.06
C LYS A 94 -9.52 13.07 -14.19
N VAL A 95 -9.68 13.96 -13.19
CA VAL A 95 -9.02 15.27 -13.16
C VAL A 95 -7.51 15.11 -13.01
N VAL A 96 -7.04 14.35 -12.02
CA VAL A 96 -5.60 14.10 -11.79
C VAL A 96 -4.95 13.45 -13.02
N ARG A 97 -5.63 12.52 -13.67
CA ARG A 97 -5.12 11.90 -14.90
C ARG A 97 -4.99 12.90 -16.05
N LYS A 98 -5.93 13.82 -16.18
CA LYS A 98 -5.83 14.93 -17.14
C LYS A 98 -4.64 15.83 -16.83
N MET A 99 -4.47 16.25 -15.57
CA MET A 99 -3.34 17.07 -15.12
C MET A 99 -2.00 16.43 -15.52
N ILE A 100 -1.82 15.13 -15.26
CA ILE A 100 -0.57 14.42 -15.57
C ILE A 100 -0.35 14.28 -17.08
N LEU A 101 -1.38 13.84 -17.82
CA LEU A 101 -1.22 13.46 -19.22
C LEU A 101 -1.26 14.65 -20.20
N LYS A 102 -2.01 15.69 -19.87
CA LYS A 102 -2.21 16.86 -20.77
C LYS A 102 -1.44 18.09 -20.29
N ASP A 103 -1.49 18.35 -19.00
CA ASP A 103 -0.93 19.58 -18.43
C ASP A 103 0.48 19.35 -17.89
N HIS A 104 0.96 18.08 -17.87
CA HIS A 104 2.27 17.65 -17.35
C HIS A 104 2.52 18.11 -15.90
N LYS A 105 1.45 18.19 -15.11
CA LYS A 105 1.47 18.58 -13.69
C LYS A 105 1.19 17.38 -12.82
N ARG A 106 2.00 17.18 -11.79
CA ARG A 106 1.70 16.22 -10.72
C ARG A 106 0.94 16.90 -9.59
N PRO A 107 0.04 16.21 -8.90
CA PRO A 107 -0.77 16.80 -7.82
C PRO A 107 0.04 17.44 -6.70
N ASP A 108 1.24 16.95 -6.45
CA ASP A 108 2.17 17.46 -5.44
C ASP A 108 3.16 18.52 -5.97
N GLY A 109 2.95 19.04 -7.16
CA GLY A 109 3.75 20.11 -7.77
C GLY A 109 5.11 19.68 -8.34
N ARG A 110 5.51 18.40 -8.17
CA ARG A 110 6.77 17.89 -8.71
C ARG A 110 6.74 17.80 -10.24
N ALA A 111 7.90 17.92 -10.88
CA ALA A 111 8.07 17.60 -12.29
C ALA A 111 7.79 16.10 -12.55
N ILE A 112 7.50 15.73 -13.80
CA ILE A 112 7.10 14.35 -14.14
C ILE A 112 8.17 13.32 -13.74
N GLU A 113 9.45 13.63 -13.89
CA GLU A 113 10.58 12.75 -13.57
C GLU A 113 11.17 12.99 -12.16
N GLU A 114 10.67 13.98 -11.44
CA GLU A 114 11.21 14.35 -10.14
C GLU A 114 10.89 13.31 -9.07
N ILE A 115 11.93 12.87 -8.34
CA ILE A 115 11.81 11.98 -7.19
C ILE A 115 11.62 12.82 -5.92
N ARG A 116 10.79 12.33 -4.98
CA ARG A 116 10.68 12.97 -3.65
C ARG A 116 12.03 12.97 -2.95
N PRO A 117 12.32 13.97 -2.08
CA PRO A 117 13.54 13.99 -1.29
C PRO A 117 13.74 12.69 -0.52
N LEU A 118 14.97 12.18 -0.58
CA LEU A 118 15.36 10.95 0.13
C LEU A 118 16.30 11.32 1.28
N ALA A 119 16.11 10.67 2.42
CA ALA A 119 17.03 10.68 3.54
C ALA A 119 17.20 9.26 4.09
N ALA A 120 18.40 8.96 4.56
CA ALA A 120 18.77 7.68 5.14
C ALA A 120 19.65 7.91 6.36
N GLU A 121 19.33 7.25 7.46
CA GLU A 121 20.07 7.30 8.71
C GLU A 121 20.27 5.88 9.24
N ILE A 122 21.44 5.59 9.80
CA ILE A 122 21.79 4.31 10.42
C ILE A 122 22.17 4.51 11.88
N ASP A 123 22.26 3.41 12.63
CA ASP A 123 22.70 3.41 14.04
C ASP A 123 21.85 4.30 14.96
N LEU A 124 20.55 4.36 14.73
CA LEU A 124 19.62 5.19 15.49
C LEU A 124 19.42 4.70 16.94
N ILE A 125 19.47 3.39 17.15
CA ILE A 125 19.20 2.74 18.42
C ILE A 125 20.44 2.00 18.89
N PRO A 126 21.11 2.46 19.95
CA PRO A 126 22.47 2.00 20.31
C PRO A 126 22.54 0.59 20.90
N ARG A 127 21.41 -0.06 21.25
CA ARG A 127 21.41 -1.39 21.92
C ARG A 127 20.86 -2.52 21.07
N VAL A 128 20.55 -2.25 19.81
CA VAL A 128 20.13 -3.27 18.85
C VAL A 128 21.32 -3.67 17.98
N HIS A 129 21.17 -4.74 17.21
CA HIS A 129 22.26 -5.23 16.34
C HIS A 129 22.38 -4.43 15.05
N GLY A 130 21.29 -3.78 14.62
CA GLY A 130 21.25 -2.81 13.53
C GLY A 130 19.97 -2.00 13.57
N SER A 131 20.02 -0.76 13.15
CA SER A 131 18.85 0.09 13.01
C SER A 131 19.03 1.10 11.89
N ALA A 132 17.98 1.37 11.14
CA ALA A 132 18.00 2.38 10.08
C ALA A 132 16.64 3.06 9.91
N MET A 133 16.69 4.32 9.53
CA MET A 133 15.54 5.12 9.09
C MET A 133 15.66 5.42 7.61
N PHE A 134 14.61 5.15 6.87
CA PHE A 134 14.48 5.59 5.48
C PHE A 134 13.30 6.52 5.33
N THR A 135 13.56 7.69 4.77
CA THR A 135 12.55 8.72 4.51
C THR A 135 12.50 9.05 3.02
N ARG A 136 11.29 9.11 2.46
CA ARG A 136 11.00 9.56 1.11
C ARG A 136 9.81 10.53 1.13
N GLY A 137 10.10 11.80 1.20
CA GLY A 137 9.07 12.83 1.46
C GLY A 137 8.30 12.51 2.74
N GLN A 138 7.00 12.33 2.62
CA GLN A 138 6.10 11.98 3.73
C GLN A 138 5.95 10.46 3.94
N THR A 139 6.90 9.65 3.53
CA THR A 139 6.94 8.22 3.86
C THR A 139 8.19 7.96 4.68
N GLN A 140 8.01 7.45 5.90
CA GLN A 140 9.11 7.18 6.83
C GLN A 140 8.97 5.80 7.46
N ILE A 141 10.06 5.01 7.38
CA ILE A 141 10.15 3.66 7.92
C ILE A 141 11.40 3.54 8.80
N CYS A 142 11.21 3.06 10.02
CA CYS A 142 12.30 2.63 10.87
C CYS A 142 12.39 1.09 10.86
N THR A 143 13.57 0.54 10.59
CA THR A 143 13.80 -0.90 10.69
C THR A 143 14.84 -1.19 11.74
N ILE A 144 14.55 -2.21 12.56
CA ILE A 144 15.42 -2.70 13.62
C ILE A 144 15.79 -4.15 13.32
N THR A 145 17.08 -4.46 13.37
CA THR A 145 17.62 -5.81 13.18
C THR A 145 18.06 -6.40 14.53
N THR A 146 17.67 -7.65 14.75
CA THR A 146 18.08 -8.44 15.91
C THR A 146 18.69 -9.75 15.43
N LEU A 147 19.84 -10.10 15.99
CA LEU A 147 20.54 -11.37 15.77
C LEU A 147 20.32 -12.29 16.97
N ALA A 148 20.20 -13.58 16.70
CA ALA A 148 20.05 -14.62 17.72
C ALA A 148 20.74 -15.91 17.29
N PRO A 149 20.98 -16.87 18.20
CA PRO A 149 21.45 -18.21 17.82
C PRO A 149 20.47 -18.87 16.83
N LEU A 150 20.97 -19.80 16.01
CA LEU A 150 20.17 -20.54 15.04
C LEU A 150 18.99 -21.31 15.67
N SER A 151 19.08 -21.67 16.96
CA SER A 151 17.97 -22.27 17.71
C SER A 151 16.71 -21.40 17.77
N GLU A 152 16.87 -20.08 17.58
CA GLU A 152 15.78 -19.11 17.58
C GLU A 152 15.19 -18.87 16.16
N ALA A 153 15.67 -19.62 15.15
CA ALA A 153 15.05 -19.59 13.82
C ALA A 153 13.57 -19.99 13.91
N GLN A 154 12.75 -19.34 13.10
CA GLN A 154 11.32 -19.63 13.06
C GLN A 154 11.09 -21.06 12.58
N LYS A 155 10.39 -21.87 13.38
CA LYS A 155 9.96 -23.20 12.96
C LYS A 155 8.78 -23.05 11.99
N VAL A 156 8.87 -23.74 10.87
CA VAL A 156 7.81 -23.81 9.87
C VAL A 156 7.17 -25.20 9.99
N ASP A 157 5.92 -25.24 10.44
CA ASP A 157 5.13 -26.45 10.59
C ASP A 157 3.87 -26.30 9.71
N GLY A 158 3.94 -26.86 8.52
CA GLY A 158 2.89 -26.78 7.51
C GLY A 158 2.70 -28.10 6.78
N LEU A 159 1.73 -28.15 5.87
CA LEU A 159 1.46 -29.31 5.03
C LEU A 159 2.55 -29.53 3.95
N ASP A 160 3.26 -28.49 3.58
CA ASP A 160 4.42 -28.54 2.70
C ASP A 160 5.68 -28.50 3.55
N GLU A 161 6.34 -29.67 3.68
CA GLU A 161 7.50 -29.87 4.54
C GLU A 161 8.83 -29.53 3.84
N SER A 162 8.82 -28.80 2.75
CA SER A 162 10.03 -28.43 2.01
C SER A 162 10.98 -27.56 2.84
N GLU A 163 10.46 -26.78 3.80
CA GLU A 163 11.23 -25.97 4.74
C GLU A 163 10.74 -26.21 6.18
N THR A 164 11.62 -26.67 7.05
CA THR A 164 11.33 -26.92 8.47
C THR A 164 11.69 -25.76 9.39
N SER A 165 12.55 -24.85 8.93
CA SER A 165 12.97 -23.67 9.68
C SER A 165 13.28 -22.51 8.73
N LYS A 166 13.12 -21.31 9.24
CA LYS A 166 13.36 -20.07 8.53
C LYS A 166 14.29 -19.19 9.34
N ARG A 167 15.51 -19.01 8.86
CA ARG A 167 16.59 -18.28 9.53
C ARG A 167 16.38 -16.75 9.46
N TYR A 168 15.88 -16.23 8.36
CA TYR A 168 15.56 -14.81 8.18
C TYR A 168 14.08 -14.56 8.31
N MET A 169 13.72 -13.62 9.16
CA MET A 169 12.35 -13.20 9.40
C MET A 169 12.24 -11.70 9.18
N HIS A 170 11.26 -11.28 8.38
CA HIS A 170 10.94 -9.88 8.21
C HIS A 170 9.51 -9.59 8.64
N HIS A 171 9.36 -8.78 9.68
CA HIS A 171 8.07 -8.32 10.17
C HIS A 171 7.84 -6.86 9.78
N TYR A 172 6.62 -6.55 9.39
CA TYR A 172 6.22 -5.22 8.95
C TYR A 172 4.99 -4.79 9.74
N ASN A 173 5.03 -3.60 10.31
CA ASN A 173 3.93 -3.01 11.05
C ASN A 173 3.48 -1.71 10.37
N PHE A 174 2.15 -1.57 10.26
CA PHE A 174 1.50 -0.40 9.68
C PHE A 174 0.46 0.16 10.66
N PRO A 175 0.90 0.85 11.72
CA PRO A 175 -0.01 1.40 12.72
C PRO A 175 -0.87 2.52 12.13
N SER A 176 -2.07 2.70 12.67
CA SER A 176 -3.04 3.66 12.15
C SER A 176 -2.54 5.11 12.16
N TYR A 177 -1.71 5.47 13.13
CA TYR A 177 -1.13 6.81 13.21
C TYR A 177 -0.27 7.17 11.99
N SER A 178 0.31 6.18 11.29
CA SER A 178 1.12 6.41 10.09
C SER A 178 0.35 7.07 8.94
N VAL A 179 -0.96 7.01 8.98
CA VAL A 179 -1.87 7.66 8.02
C VAL A 179 -2.78 8.70 8.68
N GLY A 180 -2.49 9.10 9.94
CA GLY A 180 -3.27 10.09 10.67
C GLY A 180 -4.61 9.58 11.19
N GLU A 181 -4.80 8.26 11.30
CA GLU A 181 -6.04 7.66 11.76
C GLU A 181 -5.93 7.12 13.20
N THR A 182 -7.06 7.09 13.90
CA THR A 182 -7.20 6.45 15.21
C THR A 182 -8.00 5.16 15.05
N ARG A 183 -7.39 4.01 15.35
CA ARG A 183 -8.02 2.69 15.31
C ARG A 183 -7.55 1.84 16.48
N PRO A 184 -8.37 0.88 16.96
CA PRO A 184 -7.89 -0.13 17.90
C PRO A 184 -6.68 -0.88 17.34
N SER A 185 -5.62 -1.04 18.14
CA SER A 185 -4.47 -1.86 17.78
C SER A 185 -4.87 -3.34 17.85
N ARG A 186 -4.77 -4.03 16.72
CA ARG A 186 -4.96 -5.48 16.59
C ARG A 186 -3.67 -6.09 16.04
N GLY A 187 -3.56 -7.40 16.08
CA GLY A 187 -2.44 -8.10 15.44
C GLY A 187 -2.34 -7.78 13.93
N PRO A 188 -1.21 -8.12 13.27
CA PRO A 188 -0.96 -7.81 11.87
C PRO A 188 -2.04 -8.41 10.97
N GLY A 189 -2.59 -7.62 10.08
CA GLY A 189 -3.52 -8.05 9.05
C GLY A 189 -2.82 -8.66 7.85
N ARG A 190 -3.60 -9.15 6.89
CA ARG A 190 -3.06 -9.76 5.65
C ARG A 190 -2.19 -8.80 4.84
N ARG A 191 -2.46 -7.50 4.91
CA ARG A 191 -1.69 -6.46 4.25
C ARG A 191 -0.28 -6.37 4.83
N GLU A 192 -0.15 -6.31 6.14
CA GLU A 192 1.13 -6.28 6.83
C GLU A 192 1.95 -7.55 6.58
N ILE A 193 1.31 -8.71 6.61
CA ILE A 193 1.95 -9.99 6.30
C ILE A 193 2.48 -9.99 4.86
N GLY A 194 1.68 -9.54 3.90
CA GLY A 194 2.09 -9.46 2.49
C GLY A 194 3.22 -8.46 2.23
N HIS A 195 3.21 -7.31 2.91
CA HIS A 195 4.28 -6.31 2.84
C HIS A 195 5.58 -6.83 3.46
N GLY A 196 5.51 -7.51 4.61
CA GLY A 196 6.65 -8.18 5.23
C GLY A 196 7.26 -9.25 4.33
N ALA A 197 6.44 -10.11 3.74
CA ALA A 197 6.87 -11.14 2.81
C ALA A 197 7.50 -10.58 1.52
N LEU A 198 7.07 -9.39 1.05
CA LEU A 198 7.69 -8.70 -0.08
C LEU A 198 9.12 -8.30 0.26
N ALA A 199 9.32 -7.64 1.40
CA ALA A 199 10.63 -7.18 1.84
C ALA A 199 11.57 -8.37 2.14
N GLU A 200 11.05 -9.41 2.77
CA GLU A 200 11.80 -10.63 3.04
C GLU A 200 12.34 -11.27 1.76
N ARG A 201 11.49 -11.50 0.77
CA ARG A 201 11.89 -12.08 -0.51
C ARG A 201 12.89 -11.22 -1.28
N ALA A 202 12.85 -9.90 -1.11
CA ALA A 202 13.80 -9.00 -1.71
C ALA A 202 15.21 -9.12 -1.10
N LEU A 203 15.31 -9.45 0.20
CA LEU A 203 16.55 -9.45 0.95
C LEU A 203 17.19 -10.83 1.07
N VAL A 204 16.41 -11.91 1.11
CA VAL A 204 16.94 -13.29 1.20
C VAL A 204 18.09 -13.58 0.22
N PRO A 205 18.01 -13.18 -1.08
CA PRO A 205 19.10 -13.49 -2.03
C PRO A 205 20.43 -12.78 -1.77
N VAL A 206 20.45 -11.75 -0.94
CA VAL A 206 21.66 -10.93 -0.65
C VAL A 206 22.20 -11.16 0.76
N LEU A 207 21.53 -11.99 1.56
CA LEU A 207 22.02 -12.36 2.88
C LEU A 207 23.19 -13.35 2.77
N PRO A 208 24.18 -13.28 3.69
CA PRO A 208 25.25 -14.27 3.76
C PRO A 208 24.67 -15.66 4.06
N SER A 209 25.39 -16.71 3.66
CA SER A 209 25.04 -18.09 3.96
C SER A 209 25.07 -18.36 5.47
N GLU A 210 24.46 -19.46 5.90
CA GLU A 210 24.49 -19.87 7.30
C GLU A 210 25.92 -20.22 7.76
N GLU A 211 26.75 -20.74 6.85
CA GLU A 211 28.14 -21.06 7.14
C GLU A 211 28.99 -19.81 7.37
N GLU A 212 28.72 -18.73 6.61
CA GLU A 212 29.44 -17.46 6.73
C GLU A 212 28.94 -16.62 7.90
N PHE A 213 27.65 -16.72 8.22
CA PHE A 213 26.99 -15.92 9.25
C PHE A 213 25.97 -16.76 10.04
N PRO A 214 26.40 -17.54 11.05
CA PRO A 214 25.60 -18.55 11.73
C PRO A 214 24.62 -17.96 12.78
N TYR A 215 23.78 -17.02 12.36
CA TYR A 215 22.77 -16.39 13.20
C TYR A 215 21.39 -16.45 12.55
N ALA A 216 20.37 -16.60 13.38
CA ALA A 216 19.00 -16.23 13.01
C ALA A 216 18.90 -14.70 12.98
N ILE A 217 18.27 -14.16 11.95
CA ILE A 217 18.17 -12.72 11.71
C ILE A 217 16.70 -12.34 11.71
N ARG A 218 16.33 -11.38 12.52
CA ARG A 218 14.99 -10.82 12.55
C ARG A 218 15.03 -9.32 12.29
N THR A 219 14.35 -8.86 11.25
CA THR A 219 14.13 -7.44 10.99
C THR A 219 12.67 -7.09 11.28
N VAL A 220 12.45 -5.96 11.92
CA VAL A 220 11.11 -5.41 12.19
C VAL A 220 11.07 -4.00 11.64
N SER A 221 10.19 -3.77 10.66
CA SER A 221 9.97 -2.47 10.05
C SER A 221 8.71 -1.82 10.61
N GLU A 222 8.87 -0.64 11.20
CA GLU A 222 7.80 0.18 11.74
C GLU A 222 7.53 1.37 10.81
N THR A 223 6.29 1.50 10.35
CA THR A 223 5.88 2.63 9.52
C THR A 223 5.51 3.82 10.41
N PHE A 224 6.28 4.90 10.35
CA PHE A 224 6.03 6.11 11.12
C PHE A 224 5.09 7.07 10.37
N GLU A 225 5.29 7.20 9.05
CA GLU A 225 4.44 8.01 8.20
C GLU A 225 4.30 7.37 6.82
N SER A 226 3.13 7.48 6.18
CA SER A 226 2.84 6.87 4.91
C SER A 226 2.17 7.81 3.90
N ASN A 227 2.87 8.05 2.81
CA ASN A 227 2.32 8.61 1.58
C ASN A 227 2.64 7.70 0.38
N GLY A 228 2.33 6.41 0.54
CA GLY A 228 2.49 5.36 -0.46
C GLY A 228 3.87 4.68 -0.48
N SER A 229 3.90 3.48 -1.04
CA SER A 229 5.08 2.61 -1.23
C SER A 229 5.89 2.32 0.04
N THR A 230 5.21 2.14 1.16
CA THR A 230 5.86 1.85 2.45
C THR A 230 6.55 0.48 2.47
N SER A 231 6.03 -0.52 1.75
CA SER A 231 6.68 -1.82 1.63
C SER A 231 8.05 -1.75 0.92
N GLN A 232 8.18 -0.93 -0.13
CA GLN A 232 9.47 -0.68 -0.77
C GLN A 232 10.41 0.11 0.13
N ALA A 233 9.88 1.08 0.88
CA ALA A 233 10.66 1.81 1.88
C ALA A 233 11.18 0.88 2.99
N SER A 234 10.42 -0.16 3.37
CA SER A 234 10.88 -1.17 4.33
C SER A 234 12.04 -2.01 3.78
N VAL A 235 12.07 -2.31 2.48
CA VAL A 235 13.26 -2.94 1.85
C VAL A 235 14.48 -2.05 2.00
N CYS A 236 14.35 -0.75 1.71
CA CYS A 236 15.44 0.21 1.83
C CYS A 236 15.97 0.31 3.27
N ALA A 237 15.06 0.51 4.24
CA ALA A 237 15.44 0.60 5.65
C ALA A 237 16.06 -0.71 6.18
N SER A 238 15.50 -1.86 5.77
CA SER A 238 16.04 -3.16 6.17
C SER A 238 17.41 -3.45 5.57
N SER A 239 17.63 -3.08 4.30
CA SER A 239 18.96 -3.20 3.68
C SER A 239 20.02 -2.46 4.49
N MET A 240 19.71 -1.22 4.90
CA MET A 240 20.63 -0.39 5.69
C MET A 240 20.80 -0.91 7.13
N SER A 241 19.75 -1.46 7.75
CA SER A 241 19.83 -2.00 9.11
C SER A 241 20.60 -3.33 9.20
N LEU A 242 20.81 -3.99 8.05
CA LEU A 242 21.57 -5.24 7.92
C LEU A 242 23.04 -5.01 7.51
N MET A 243 23.40 -3.83 7.09
CA MET A 243 24.79 -3.44 6.75
C MET A 243 25.62 -3.18 7.99
#